data_972a13a525db91ca06bf93db659bf1d2
#
_entry.id   972a13a525db91ca06bf93db659bf1d2
#
_cell.length_a   1.000
_cell.length_b   1.000
_cell.length_c   1.000
_cell.angle_alpha   90.00
_cell.angle_beta   90.00
_cell.angle_gamma   90.00
#
_symmetry.space_group_name_H-M   'P 1'
#
loop_
_entity.id
_entity.type
_entity.pdbx_description
1 polymer ?
#
loop_
_entity_poly.entity_id
_entity_poly.type
_entity_poly.pdbx_seq_one_letter_code
_entity_poly.pdbx_strand_id
1 'polypeptide(L)'
;RIINTDLIAGLPGEDFADFKRSLDRIVELGAENITLHTLAVKRASRLKEMDGEFNYRNEDLREEMLSYAMETLRAEGYRPYYLYRQKHTSGNTENIGFCRDDAVSVYNIRIMEEAQSILALGAGGISKIWFPAENRLERVANVSNYEIYIDRLDEMMERKKNGFFGKNRWR
;
A
#
# COMPACT_ATOMS: atom_id res chain seq x y z
N ARG A 1 21.92 2.70 -4.63
CA ARG A 1 20.62 2.08 -4.95
C ARG A 1 19.89 1.79 -3.65
N ILE A 2 18.71 2.34 -3.46
CA ILE A 2 17.89 2.14 -2.25
C ILE A 2 17.03 0.90 -2.44
N ILE A 3 17.01 0.01 -1.45
CA ILE A 3 16.15 -1.18 -1.41
C ILE A 3 14.96 -0.88 -0.52
N ASN A 4 13.75 -0.98 -1.08
CA ASN A 4 12.49 -0.92 -0.34
C ASN A 4 11.94 -2.33 -0.18
N THR A 5 11.50 -2.66 1.03
CA THR A 5 10.83 -3.92 1.35
C THR A 5 9.51 -3.65 2.04
N ASP A 6 8.51 -4.48 1.77
CA ASP A 6 7.22 -4.44 2.42
C ASP A 6 7.03 -5.69 3.28
N LEU A 7 6.56 -5.52 4.50
CA LEU A 7 6.24 -6.58 5.43
C LEU A 7 4.77 -6.47 5.86
N ILE A 8 4.06 -7.60 5.90
CA ILE A 8 2.64 -7.62 6.25
C ILE A 8 2.47 -8.35 7.56
N ALA A 9 1.93 -7.68 8.58
CA ALA A 9 1.56 -8.30 9.86
C ALA A 9 0.18 -8.94 9.78
N GLY A 10 0.05 -10.14 10.35
CA GLY A 10 -1.22 -10.86 10.50
C GLY A 10 -1.62 -11.70 9.29
N LEU A 11 -0.68 -12.26 8.55
CA LEU A 11 -0.97 -13.22 7.49
C LEU A 11 -1.61 -14.50 8.04
N PRO A 12 -2.51 -15.17 7.28
CA PRO A 12 -3.09 -16.44 7.69
C PRO A 12 -2.02 -17.51 7.92
N GLY A 13 -2.06 -18.16 9.09
CA GLY A 13 -1.12 -19.22 9.44
C GLY A 13 0.25 -18.75 9.93
N GLU A 14 0.48 -17.46 10.00
CA GLU A 14 1.71 -16.85 10.53
C GLU A 14 1.54 -16.57 12.04
N ASP A 15 2.52 -16.95 12.84
CA ASP A 15 2.61 -16.59 14.24
C ASP A 15 3.60 -15.43 14.48
N PHE A 16 3.72 -15.00 15.74
CA PHE A 16 4.66 -13.94 16.12
C PHE A 16 6.11 -14.29 15.77
N ALA A 17 6.52 -15.56 15.97
CA ALA A 17 7.88 -15.99 15.70
C ALA A 17 8.23 -15.96 14.20
N ASP A 18 7.26 -16.25 13.33
CA ASP A 18 7.41 -16.18 11.89
C ASP A 18 7.61 -14.72 11.42
N PHE A 19 6.76 -13.83 11.91
CA PHE A 19 6.86 -12.40 11.62
C PHE A 19 8.17 -11.82 12.15
N LYS A 20 8.54 -12.14 13.38
CA LYS A 20 9.80 -11.72 13.99
C LYS A 20 11.01 -12.15 13.15
N ARG A 21 11.07 -13.43 12.74
CA ARG A 21 12.17 -13.92 11.88
C ARG A 21 12.27 -13.15 10.57
N SER A 22 11.11 -12.86 9.95
CA SER A 22 11.05 -12.13 8.69
C SER A 22 11.58 -10.71 8.85
N LEU A 23 11.17 -9.99 9.89
CA LEU A 23 11.63 -8.64 10.19
C LEU A 23 13.13 -8.61 10.49
N ASP A 24 13.59 -9.46 11.40
CA ASP A 24 15.00 -9.52 11.80
C ASP A 24 15.89 -9.80 10.56
N ARG A 25 15.44 -10.70 9.69
CA ARG A 25 16.18 -11.01 8.46
C ARG A 25 16.24 -9.85 7.48
N ILE A 26 15.17 -9.08 7.33
CA ILE A 26 15.13 -7.87 6.48
C ILE A 26 16.10 -6.81 7.03
N VAL A 27 16.13 -6.62 8.35
CA VAL A 27 17.05 -5.70 9.03
C VAL A 27 18.51 -6.13 8.83
N GLU A 28 18.82 -7.41 9.02
CA GLU A 28 20.15 -7.99 8.75
C GLU A 28 20.61 -7.79 7.30
N LEU A 29 19.69 -7.91 6.34
CA LEU A 29 19.99 -7.69 4.92
C LEU A 29 20.26 -6.22 4.57
N GLY A 30 20.02 -5.31 5.51
CA GLY A 30 20.33 -3.89 5.37
C GLY A 30 19.40 -3.14 4.42
N ALA A 31 18.12 -3.53 4.31
CA ALA A 31 17.16 -2.75 3.53
C ALA A 31 17.05 -1.34 4.10
N GLU A 32 17.25 -0.32 3.26
CA GLU A 32 17.25 1.09 3.71
C GLU A 32 15.84 1.61 3.95
N ASN A 33 14.82 0.97 3.35
CA ASN A 33 13.42 1.36 3.46
C ASN A 33 12.55 0.13 3.74
N ILE A 34 11.75 0.18 4.80
CA ILE A 34 10.86 -0.92 5.21
C ILE A 34 9.47 -0.35 5.45
N THR A 35 8.46 -0.90 4.76
CA THR A 35 7.07 -0.56 5.01
C THR A 35 6.39 -1.68 5.78
N LEU A 36 5.84 -1.34 6.93
CA LEU A 36 4.98 -2.24 7.71
C LEU A 36 3.53 -2.06 7.27
N HIS A 37 2.95 -3.12 6.78
CA HIS A 37 1.53 -3.21 6.44
C HIS A 37 0.79 -4.07 7.45
N THR A 38 -0.47 -3.75 7.67
CA THR A 38 -1.41 -4.63 8.35
C THR A 38 -2.30 -5.31 7.34
N LEU A 39 -2.51 -6.61 7.48
CA LEU A 39 -3.42 -7.33 6.59
C LEU A 39 -4.83 -6.76 6.70
N ALA A 40 -5.35 -6.24 5.60
CA ALA A 40 -6.72 -5.76 5.48
C ALA A 40 -7.58 -6.76 4.71
N VAL A 41 -8.53 -7.39 5.37
CA VAL A 41 -9.44 -8.34 4.73
C VAL A 41 -10.58 -7.58 4.06
N LYS A 42 -10.55 -7.51 2.73
CA LYS A 42 -11.57 -6.84 1.94
C LYS A 42 -12.88 -7.65 1.89
N ARG A 43 -14.02 -6.96 1.71
CA ARG A 43 -15.36 -7.60 1.68
C ARG A 43 -15.51 -8.73 0.67
N ALA A 44 -14.85 -8.62 -0.48
CA ALA A 44 -14.89 -9.61 -1.56
C ALA A 44 -13.63 -10.50 -1.59
N SER A 45 -12.92 -10.67 -0.47
CA SER A 45 -11.75 -11.53 -0.42
C SER A 45 -12.16 -12.96 -0.09
N ARG A 46 -11.51 -13.95 -0.72
CA ARG A 46 -11.70 -15.37 -0.39
C ARG A 46 -11.46 -15.67 1.09
N LEU A 47 -10.53 -14.95 1.72
CA LEU A 47 -10.26 -15.09 3.15
C LEU A 47 -11.49 -14.76 4.00
N LYS A 48 -12.24 -13.72 3.64
CA LYS A 48 -13.49 -13.36 4.33
C LYS A 48 -14.60 -14.38 4.10
N GLU A 49 -14.65 -14.99 2.91
CA GLU A 49 -15.61 -16.06 2.61
C GLU A 49 -15.31 -17.34 3.41
N MET A 50 -14.03 -17.64 3.61
CA MET A 50 -13.57 -18.81 4.36
C MET A 50 -13.63 -18.60 5.87
N ASP A 51 -13.34 -17.41 6.37
CA ASP A 51 -13.32 -17.05 7.77
C ASP A 51 -13.73 -15.59 7.99
N GLY A 52 -15.02 -15.39 8.24
CA GLY A 52 -15.60 -14.05 8.44
C GLY A 52 -15.07 -13.30 9.66
N GLU A 53 -14.56 -14.03 10.66
CA GLU A 53 -14.06 -13.47 11.93
C GLU A 53 -12.53 -13.38 12.00
N PHE A 54 -11.83 -13.78 10.97
CA PHE A 54 -10.37 -13.79 10.93
C PHE A 54 -9.74 -12.47 11.42
N ASN A 55 -10.28 -11.34 11.01
CA ASN A 55 -9.77 -10.03 11.41
C ASN A 55 -9.86 -9.77 12.91
N TYR A 56 -10.90 -10.25 13.57
CA TYR A 56 -11.15 -9.98 14.99
C TYR A 56 -10.32 -10.89 15.90
N ARG A 57 -10.20 -12.16 15.55
CA ARG A 57 -9.46 -13.14 16.35
C ARG A 57 -7.96 -12.86 16.47
N ASN A 58 -7.38 -12.20 15.51
CA ASN A 58 -5.93 -11.97 15.42
C ASN A 58 -5.53 -10.52 15.70
N GLU A 59 -6.38 -9.73 16.34
CA GLU A 59 -6.10 -8.32 16.61
C GLU A 59 -4.92 -8.16 17.57
N ASP A 60 -4.95 -8.85 18.70
CA ASP A 60 -3.89 -8.81 19.71
C ASP A 60 -2.54 -9.26 19.12
N LEU A 61 -2.54 -10.34 18.34
CA LEU A 61 -1.33 -10.84 17.68
C LEU A 61 -0.76 -9.81 16.70
N ARG A 62 -1.61 -9.12 15.93
CA ARG A 62 -1.16 -8.06 15.02
C ARG A 62 -0.57 -6.87 15.78
N GLU A 63 -1.19 -6.48 16.88
CA GLU A 63 -0.66 -5.41 17.73
C GLU A 63 0.70 -5.77 18.32
N GLU A 64 0.88 -7.01 18.76
CA GLU A 64 2.16 -7.53 19.24
C GLU A 64 3.24 -7.48 18.13
N MET A 65 2.92 -7.96 16.92
CA MET A 65 3.82 -7.92 15.76
C MET A 65 4.23 -6.48 15.41
N LEU A 66 3.26 -5.55 15.37
CA LEU A 66 3.52 -4.15 15.03
C LEU A 66 4.33 -3.45 16.11
N SER A 67 4.05 -3.70 17.39
CA SER A 67 4.79 -3.14 18.52
C SER A 67 6.24 -3.59 18.47
N TYR A 68 6.48 -4.88 18.30
CA TYR A 68 7.81 -5.44 18.14
C TYR A 68 8.54 -4.78 16.94
N ALA A 69 7.86 -4.67 15.80
CA ALA A 69 8.48 -4.08 14.61
C ALA A 69 8.86 -2.61 14.82
N MET A 70 7.99 -1.82 15.44
CA MET A 70 8.28 -0.41 15.71
C MET A 70 9.46 -0.23 16.68
N GLU A 71 9.54 -1.06 17.72
CA GLU A 71 10.63 -1.02 18.69
C GLU A 71 11.96 -1.44 18.03
N THR A 72 11.95 -2.55 17.30
CA THR A 72 13.14 -3.07 16.61
C THR A 72 13.66 -2.07 15.59
N LEU A 73 12.79 -1.55 14.72
CA LEU A 73 13.21 -0.62 13.69
C LEU A 73 13.78 0.69 14.27
N ARG A 74 13.19 1.21 15.36
CA ARG A 74 13.73 2.37 16.05
C ARG A 74 15.10 2.10 16.68
N ALA A 75 15.26 0.95 17.34
CA ALA A 75 16.55 0.53 17.92
C ALA A 75 17.64 0.40 16.88
N GLU A 76 17.27 -0.05 15.67
CA GLU A 76 18.14 -0.21 14.51
C GLU A 76 18.35 1.07 13.68
N GLY A 77 17.91 2.23 14.20
CA GLY A 77 18.13 3.53 13.60
C GLY A 77 17.22 3.90 12.44
N TYR A 78 16.14 3.14 12.22
CA TYR A 78 15.12 3.56 11.29
C TYR A 78 14.20 4.62 11.90
N ARG A 79 13.72 5.53 11.04
CA ARG A 79 12.72 6.54 11.41
C ARG A 79 11.49 6.46 10.54
N PRO A 80 10.27 6.67 11.08
CA PRO A 80 9.08 6.73 10.27
C PRO A 80 9.12 7.99 9.38
N TYR A 81 8.66 7.86 8.12
CA TYR A 81 8.60 8.99 7.19
C TYR A 81 7.24 9.16 6.51
N TYR A 82 6.40 8.14 6.51
CA TYR A 82 5.01 8.26 6.09
C TYR A 82 4.12 7.29 6.84
N LEU A 83 2.82 7.63 6.87
CA LEU A 83 1.79 6.87 7.54
C LEU A 83 0.53 6.85 6.66
N TYR A 84 -0.03 5.66 6.47
CA TYR A 84 -1.25 5.47 5.72
C TYR A 84 -2.27 4.64 6.50
N ARG A 85 -3.43 5.26 6.76
CA ARG A 85 -4.54 4.57 7.44
C ARG A 85 -5.43 3.88 6.41
N GLN A 86 -5.54 2.56 6.51
CA GLN A 86 -6.49 1.82 5.71
C GLN A 86 -7.92 1.99 6.25
N LYS A 87 -8.87 2.21 5.34
CA LYS A 87 -10.30 2.21 5.69
C LYS A 87 -10.77 0.75 5.86
N HIS A 88 -11.61 0.53 6.88
CA HIS A 88 -12.23 -0.77 7.15
C HIS A 88 -11.28 -1.88 7.66
N THR A 89 -10.22 -1.52 8.37
CA THR A 89 -9.46 -2.46 9.19
C THR A 89 -10.03 -2.47 10.61
N SER A 90 -10.10 -3.64 11.25
CA SER A 90 -10.29 -3.73 12.69
C SER A 90 -9.05 -3.18 13.38
N GLY A 91 -9.21 -2.48 14.50
CA GLY A 91 -8.10 -2.08 15.36
C GLY A 91 -7.33 -0.82 14.95
N ASN A 92 -7.84 0.05 14.07
CA ASN A 92 -7.16 1.32 13.71
C ASN A 92 -5.68 1.17 13.30
N THR A 93 -5.31 0.02 12.76
CA THR A 93 -3.93 -0.27 12.37
C THR A 93 -3.55 0.51 11.12
N GLU A 94 -2.36 1.08 11.15
CA GLU A 94 -1.84 1.95 10.11
C GLU A 94 -0.67 1.27 9.39
N ASN A 95 -0.51 1.57 8.11
CA ASN A 95 0.69 1.20 7.38
C ASN A 95 1.73 2.30 7.60
N ILE A 96 2.94 1.93 7.99
CA ILE A 96 3.99 2.87 8.35
C ILE A 96 5.24 2.56 7.52
N GLY A 97 5.75 3.55 6.81
CA GLY A 97 7.03 3.48 6.13
C GLY A 97 8.16 3.98 7.02
N PHE A 98 9.19 3.17 7.17
CA PHE A 98 10.42 3.48 7.89
C PHE A 98 11.60 3.58 6.94
N CYS A 99 12.55 4.44 7.22
CA CYS A 99 13.79 4.53 6.44
C CYS A 99 15.00 4.82 7.32
N ARG A 100 16.18 4.44 6.84
CA ARG A 100 17.49 4.91 7.32
C ARG A 100 18.03 6.01 6.40
N ASP A 101 18.92 6.85 6.91
CA ASP A 101 19.76 7.77 6.14
C ASP A 101 19.03 8.58 5.04
N ASP A 102 17.85 9.09 5.33
CA ASP A 102 17.00 9.80 4.36
C ASP A 102 16.59 9.00 3.12
N ALA A 103 16.67 7.66 3.17
CA ALA A 103 16.27 6.77 2.10
C ALA A 103 14.74 6.68 1.94
N VAL A 104 14.06 7.83 1.87
CA VAL A 104 12.61 7.89 1.71
C VAL A 104 12.16 7.39 0.34
N SER A 105 11.06 6.65 0.27
CA SER A 105 10.43 6.32 -1.00
C SER A 105 9.63 7.52 -1.52
N VAL A 106 10.15 8.17 -2.55
CA VAL A 106 9.46 9.30 -3.21
C VAL A 106 8.09 8.86 -3.74
N TYR A 107 7.97 7.63 -4.22
CA TYR A 107 6.70 7.08 -4.68
C TYR A 107 5.66 7.05 -3.54
N ASN A 108 6.05 6.54 -2.37
CA ASN A 108 5.14 6.46 -1.21
C ASN A 108 4.66 7.85 -0.78
N ILE A 109 5.57 8.82 -0.73
CA ILE A 109 5.21 10.21 -0.40
C ILE A 109 4.24 10.77 -1.43
N ARG A 110 4.57 10.68 -2.73
CA ARG A 110 3.79 11.27 -3.81
C ARG A 110 2.39 10.67 -3.95
N ILE A 111 2.26 9.35 -3.73
CA ILE A 111 0.95 8.72 -3.80
C ILE A 111 0.03 9.15 -2.64
N MET A 112 0.62 9.47 -1.48
CA MET A 112 -0.12 9.93 -0.30
C MET A 112 -0.49 11.40 -0.35
N GLU A 113 0.40 12.25 -0.86
CA GLU A 113 0.13 13.69 -1.03
C GLU A 113 -0.98 13.96 -2.04
N GLU A 114 -1.26 13.03 -2.95
CA GLU A 114 -2.22 13.17 -4.06
C GLU A 114 -2.03 14.46 -4.90
N ALA A 115 -0.84 15.06 -4.85
CA ALA A 115 -0.47 16.30 -5.55
C ALA A 115 0.30 16.04 -6.86
N GLN A 116 0.11 14.87 -7.46
CA GLN A 116 0.77 14.47 -8.69
C GLN A 116 -0.17 13.62 -9.56
N SER A 117 -0.08 13.78 -10.88
CA SER A 117 -0.75 12.87 -11.81
C SER A 117 -0.03 11.53 -11.87
N ILE A 118 -0.79 10.43 -11.80
CA ILE A 118 -0.28 9.06 -11.80
C ILE A 118 -1.05 8.27 -12.86
N LEU A 119 -0.33 7.70 -13.82
CA LEU A 119 -0.89 6.77 -14.80
C LEU A 119 -0.74 5.34 -14.27
N ALA A 120 -1.85 4.71 -13.93
CA ALA A 120 -1.88 3.34 -13.44
C ALA A 120 -2.17 2.34 -14.57
N LEU A 121 -1.41 1.25 -14.61
CA LEU A 121 -1.57 0.15 -15.55
C LEU A 121 -2.09 -1.09 -14.81
N GLY A 122 -2.70 -2.02 -15.56
CA GLY A 122 -3.18 -3.28 -15.02
C GLY A 122 -4.62 -3.24 -14.46
N ALA A 123 -5.18 -4.43 -14.22
CA ALA A 123 -6.50 -4.61 -13.62
C ALA A 123 -6.55 -4.00 -12.22
N GLY A 124 -7.65 -3.32 -11.88
CA GLY A 124 -7.83 -2.64 -10.59
C GLY A 124 -7.00 -1.36 -10.42
N GLY A 125 -6.14 -1.02 -11.37
CA GLY A 125 -5.36 0.22 -11.32
C GLY A 125 -6.25 1.47 -11.40
N ILE A 126 -5.95 2.50 -10.61
CA ILE A 126 -6.66 3.78 -10.61
C ILE A 126 -5.66 4.87 -10.98
N SER A 127 -5.81 5.40 -12.19
CA SER A 127 -5.06 6.58 -12.62
C SER A 127 -5.60 7.82 -11.93
N LYS A 128 -4.72 8.74 -11.55
CA LYS A 128 -5.04 10.00 -10.90
C LYS A 128 -4.56 11.15 -11.78
N ILE A 129 -5.41 12.15 -12.00
CA ILE A 129 -5.07 13.36 -12.75
C ILE A 129 -5.16 14.53 -11.79
N TRP A 130 -4.03 15.17 -11.54
CA TRP A 130 -3.93 16.32 -10.67
C TRP A 130 -4.03 17.63 -11.46
N PHE A 131 -4.88 18.54 -10.99
CA PHE A 131 -5.07 19.89 -11.53
C PHE A 131 -4.61 20.92 -10.48
N PRO A 132 -3.35 21.38 -10.55
CA PRO A 132 -2.79 22.25 -9.50
C PRO A 132 -3.53 23.56 -9.32
N ALA A 133 -3.94 24.20 -10.43
CA ALA A 133 -4.65 25.49 -10.42
C ALA A 133 -6.03 25.41 -9.71
N GLU A 134 -6.66 24.25 -9.71
CA GLU A 134 -7.98 24.02 -9.13
C GLU A 134 -7.93 23.26 -7.80
N ASN A 135 -6.74 22.84 -7.38
CA ASN A 135 -6.55 21.92 -6.24
C ASN A 135 -7.49 20.71 -6.32
N ARG A 136 -7.61 20.11 -7.49
CA ARG A 136 -8.58 19.07 -7.82
C ARG A 136 -7.91 17.81 -8.34
N LEU A 137 -8.42 16.66 -7.91
CA LEU A 137 -7.98 15.34 -8.36
C LEU A 137 -9.13 14.59 -9.04
N GLU A 138 -8.89 14.13 -10.25
CA GLU A 138 -9.79 13.19 -10.94
C GLU A 138 -9.22 11.79 -10.96
N ARG A 139 -10.11 10.78 -10.97
CA ARG A 139 -9.71 9.38 -10.99
C ARG A 139 -10.28 8.68 -12.22
N VAL A 140 -9.43 7.90 -12.90
CA VAL A 140 -9.79 7.05 -14.03
C VAL A 140 -9.45 5.60 -13.66
N ALA A 141 -10.48 4.83 -13.34
CA ALA A 141 -10.30 3.45 -12.91
C ALA A 141 -10.27 2.46 -14.09
N ASN A 142 -9.43 1.44 -13.99
CA ASN A 142 -9.53 0.22 -14.78
C ASN A 142 -10.54 -0.72 -14.13
N VAL A 143 -11.04 -1.70 -14.91
CA VAL A 143 -11.82 -2.81 -14.34
C VAL A 143 -10.96 -3.65 -13.40
N SER A 144 -11.55 -4.15 -12.31
CA SER A 144 -10.79 -4.86 -11.26
C SER A 144 -10.52 -6.32 -11.61
N ASN A 145 -11.40 -6.98 -12.36
CA ASN A 145 -11.19 -8.36 -12.82
C ASN A 145 -10.16 -8.38 -13.96
N TYR A 146 -9.12 -9.21 -13.83
CA TYR A 146 -8.01 -9.23 -14.79
C TYR A 146 -8.42 -9.79 -16.17
N GLU A 147 -9.31 -10.77 -16.23
CA GLU A 147 -9.81 -11.34 -17.50
C GLU A 147 -10.60 -10.29 -18.27
N ILE A 148 -11.54 -9.61 -17.61
CA ILE A 148 -12.31 -8.51 -18.21
C ILE A 148 -11.39 -7.35 -18.60
N TYR A 149 -10.31 -7.10 -17.82
CA TYR A 149 -9.33 -6.06 -18.17
C TYR A 149 -8.62 -6.38 -19.49
N ILE A 150 -8.22 -7.62 -19.69
CA ILE A 150 -7.57 -8.09 -20.93
C ILE A 150 -8.53 -7.96 -22.10
N ASP A 151 -9.75 -8.46 -21.96
CA ASP A 151 -10.77 -8.41 -23.02
C ASP A 151 -11.17 -6.98 -23.40
N ARG A 152 -11.12 -6.04 -22.47
CA ARG A 152 -11.50 -4.63 -22.68
C ARG A 152 -10.30 -3.67 -22.67
N LEU A 153 -9.12 -4.15 -23.06
CA LEU A 153 -7.89 -3.36 -22.99
C LEU A 153 -7.98 -2.05 -23.81
N ASP A 154 -8.54 -2.12 -25.01
CA ASP A 154 -8.70 -0.95 -25.87
C ASP A 154 -9.62 0.11 -25.24
N GLU A 155 -10.70 -0.32 -24.59
CA GLU A 155 -11.56 0.59 -23.83
C GLU A 155 -10.82 1.23 -22.66
N MET A 156 -10.01 0.47 -21.93
CA MET A 156 -9.20 1.03 -20.82
C MET A 156 -8.15 2.04 -21.34
N MET A 157 -7.56 1.78 -22.48
CA MET A 157 -6.66 2.75 -23.14
C MET A 157 -7.40 4.01 -23.55
N GLU A 158 -8.59 3.89 -24.15
CA GLU A 158 -9.39 5.03 -24.56
C GLU A 158 -9.87 5.90 -23.40
N ARG A 159 -10.29 5.27 -22.29
CA ARG A 159 -10.61 5.98 -21.04
C ARG A 159 -9.43 6.83 -20.55
N LYS A 160 -8.21 6.29 -20.62
CA LYS A 160 -7.00 7.02 -20.23
C LYS A 160 -6.67 8.14 -21.20
N LYS A 161 -6.76 7.92 -22.51
CA LYS A 161 -6.56 8.96 -23.50
C LYS A 161 -7.50 10.13 -23.27
N ASN A 162 -8.79 9.85 -23.07
CA ASN A 162 -9.81 10.87 -22.81
C ASN A 162 -9.63 11.53 -21.45
N GLY A 163 -9.21 10.76 -20.43
CA GLY A 163 -8.94 11.24 -19.07
C GLY A 163 -7.68 12.10 -18.99
N PHE A 164 -6.54 11.60 -19.47
CA PHE A 164 -5.24 12.27 -19.35
C PHE A 164 -4.92 13.25 -20.45
N PHE A 165 -5.32 12.94 -21.70
CA PHE A 165 -4.87 13.66 -22.89
C PHE A 165 -6.02 14.36 -23.65
N GLY A 166 -7.23 14.37 -23.08
CA GLY A 166 -8.39 15.05 -23.67
C GLY A 166 -8.11 16.55 -23.91
N LYS A 167 -8.56 17.06 -25.06
CA LYS A 167 -8.16 18.32 -25.72
C LYS A 167 -8.18 19.62 -24.89
N ASN A 168 -8.67 19.65 -23.65
CA ASN A 168 -8.79 20.88 -22.85
C ASN A 168 -8.29 20.76 -21.41
N ARG A 169 -7.49 19.75 -21.08
CA ARG A 169 -7.16 19.46 -19.67
C ARG A 169 -5.82 20.04 -19.17
N TRP A 170 -5.00 20.57 -20.09
CA TRP A 170 -3.67 21.11 -19.78
C TRP A 170 -3.52 22.59 -20.11
N ARG A 171 -4.62 23.33 -20.25
CA ARG A 171 -4.62 24.79 -20.45
C ARG A 171 -4.83 25.55 -19.16
#